data_c3d6b2c79d4c97a9817f8766e36b8012
#
_entry.id   c3d6b2c79d4c97a9817f8766e36b8012
#
_cell.length_a   1.000
_cell.length_b   1.000
_cell.length_c   1.000
_cell.angle_alpha   90.00
_cell.angle_beta   90.00
_cell.angle_gamma   90.00
#
_symmetry.space_group_name_H-M   'P 1'
#
loop_
_entity.id
_entity.type
_entity.pdbx_description
1 polymer ?
#
loop_
_entity_poly.entity_id
_entity_poly.type
_entity_poly.pdbx_seq_one_letter_code
_entity_poly.pdbx_strand_id
1 'polypeptide(L)'
;MQRAYFFNLVLDIAPRSWFIIKKKGERSEDMKIGEVEKITGLTAKAIRLYEKKKLLSVDRTGSDYRDYNEDDVKQLLTIKNFRLTGMGLSQIKLWTDGIVSSEELIKQRMSEIDRENEASEEMYRLCKKLLSDSTVTDKEPSFFDECEQKSAKEYVGKLYLGMDIGTTTISASVSDGFGKQIEAYNIPNGSAVQTDVSFAKEQNAEVIAEKTVKMVESLLGIYPEISAIGFSGQMHGIVYVDECGNAVSNLITWQDERGNEYISDKTTYAEEMSRVSGYKLSTGFGLVSHFYNVKNGLVPKNAVKICTIMDYVAMKLCGKSAPLVHLSNAASFGVFDVKNGCFDKAALEKCGICVDILPEITEESTISGYYNEIPVSVAIGDNQASFLGSVSDYDASVLVNYGTGSQISFVSEYIQTHGETELRPFVDGKYLVCGAALCGGRAYAILEHFFSSFIAEAGFDKKKQYSTMNRLALDEINKEPCNLPTVDTTFCGTRTNPSAKGSVLSLDESNFTPSKLIAATLYGMANELYGMYKDVRSPDFSRLVASGNGVRKNEALRIVLSKVFGVTPEIPDIKEEAAYGAAKFAKKCMERM
;
A
#
# COMPACT_ATOMS: atom_id res chain seq x y z
N MET A 1 -23.35 -13.58 -19.44
CA MET A 1 -24.49 -12.62 -19.40
C MET A 1 -24.19 -11.32 -18.64
N GLN A 2 -23.30 -11.28 -17.65
CA GLN A 2 -22.92 -10.02 -16.94
C GLN A 2 -22.10 -9.01 -17.77
N ARG A 3 -21.27 -9.44 -18.72
CA ARG A 3 -20.50 -8.52 -19.60
C ARG A 3 -21.36 -7.70 -20.57
N ALA A 4 -22.53 -8.21 -20.99
CA ALA A 4 -23.43 -7.48 -21.89
C ALA A 4 -24.23 -6.38 -21.16
N TYR A 5 -24.44 -6.52 -19.86
CA TYR A 5 -25.15 -5.52 -19.04
C TYR A 5 -24.30 -4.26 -18.80
N PHE A 6 -22.98 -4.43 -18.63
CA PHE A 6 -22.07 -3.31 -18.34
C PHE A 6 -21.82 -2.44 -19.59
N PHE A 7 -21.76 -3.04 -20.78
CA PHE A 7 -21.59 -2.29 -22.02
C PHE A 7 -22.79 -1.40 -22.36
N ASN A 8 -24.00 -1.82 -21.97
CA ASN A 8 -25.21 -1.00 -22.12
C ASN A 8 -25.30 0.13 -21.09
N LEU A 9 -24.66 0.02 -19.92
CA LEU A 9 -24.68 1.06 -18.87
C LEU A 9 -23.85 2.30 -19.25
N VAL A 10 -22.76 2.12 -20.01
CA VAL A 10 -21.93 3.24 -20.50
C VAL A 10 -22.64 4.00 -21.63
N LEU A 11 -23.54 3.34 -22.37
CA LEU A 11 -24.29 3.97 -23.46
C LEU A 11 -25.48 4.81 -22.99
N ASP A 12 -25.98 4.62 -21.76
CA ASP A 12 -27.10 5.39 -21.21
C ASP A 12 -26.71 6.72 -20.53
N ILE A 13 -25.40 7.04 -20.47
CA ILE A 13 -24.89 8.30 -19.87
C ILE A 13 -24.90 9.46 -20.89
N ALA A 14 -25.23 9.21 -22.14
CA ALA A 14 -25.31 10.27 -23.17
C ALA A 14 -26.58 11.13 -22.96
N PRO A 15 -26.51 12.47 -23.01
CA PRO A 15 -27.68 13.35 -22.93
C PRO A 15 -28.71 12.98 -24.01
N ARG A 16 -29.99 13.10 -23.69
CA ARG A 16 -31.10 12.88 -24.65
C ARG A 16 -30.92 13.71 -25.95
N SER A 17 -30.19 14.80 -25.92
CA SER A 17 -29.77 15.57 -27.10
C SER A 17 -28.92 14.78 -28.11
N TRP A 18 -28.20 13.74 -27.62
CA TRP A 18 -27.38 12.87 -28.47
C TRP A 18 -28.22 11.95 -29.41
N PHE A 19 -29.41 11.51 -28.92
CA PHE A 19 -30.36 10.72 -29.74
C PHE A 19 -31.05 11.55 -30.84
N ILE A 20 -31.06 12.87 -30.73
CA ILE A 20 -31.66 13.76 -31.73
C ILE A 20 -30.73 13.91 -32.95
N ILE A 21 -29.42 13.82 -32.79
CA ILE A 21 -28.42 13.91 -33.86
C ILE A 21 -28.44 12.67 -34.76
N LYS A 22 -28.83 11.51 -34.26
CA LYS A 22 -28.89 10.23 -34.98
C LYS A 22 -30.04 10.12 -36.01
N LYS A 23 -30.91 11.12 -36.15
CA LYS A 23 -32.05 11.12 -37.11
C LYS A 23 -31.75 11.71 -38.47
N LYS A 24 -30.53 12.24 -38.74
CA LYS A 24 -30.10 12.61 -40.08
C LYS A 24 -28.95 11.71 -40.49
N GLY A 25 -29.24 10.76 -41.38
CA GLY A 25 -28.25 9.88 -41.99
C GLY A 25 -27.31 10.66 -42.90
N GLU A 26 -26.24 11.17 -42.31
CA GLU A 26 -25.08 11.72 -43.02
C GLU A 26 -23.82 11.50 -42.17
N ARG A 27 -22.68 11.35 -42.86
CA ARG A 27 -21.34 11.04 -42.34
C ARG A 27 -21.00 11.79 -41.04
N SER A 28 -20.21 11.18 -40.14
CA SER A 28 -19.64 11.81 -38.95
C SER A 28 -18.97 13.15 -39.35
N GLU A 29 -19.66 14.27 -39.13
CA GLU A 29 -19.03 15.58 -39.24
C GLU A 29 -18.16 15.78 -38.01
N ASP A 30 -16.88 16.11 -38.25
CA ASP A 30 -15.93 16.50 -37.21
C ASP A 30 -16.45 17.75 -36.51
N MET A 31 -16.49 17.71 -35.18
CA MET A 31 -17.10 18.75 -34.34
C MET A 31 -16.05 19.79 -33.91
N LYS A 32 -16.44 21.07 -33.94
CA LYS A 32 -15.61 22.15 -33.36
C LYS A 32 -15.78 22.23 -31.86
N ILE A 33 -14.75 22.73 -31.16
CA ILE A 33 -14.72 22.83 -29.71
C ILE A 33 -15.98 23.47 -29.09
N GLY A 34 -16.59 24.48 -29.73
CA GLY A 34 -17.82 25.11 -29.27
C GLY A 34 -19.08 24.22 -29.35
N GLU A 35 -19.07 23.20 -30.22
CA GLU A 35 -20.11 22.18 -30.29
C GLU A 35 -19.90 21.13 -29.21
N VAL A 36 -18.63 20.76 -29.00
CA VAL A 36 -18.22 19.84 -27.90
C VAL A 36 -18.54 20.44 -26.53
N GLU A 37 -18.33 21.75 -26.33
CA GLU A 37 -18.76 22.47 -25.13
C GLU A 37 -20.26 22.32 -24.86
N LYS A 38 -21.08 22.50 -25.89
CA LYS A 38 -22.55 22.39 -25.76
C LYS A 38 -23.01 20.97 -25.46
N ILE A 39 -22.34 19.96 -26.01
CA ILE A 39 -22.68 18.55 -25.84
C ILE A 39 -22.21 18.05 -24.47
N THR A 40 -20.98 18.35 -24.10
CA THR A 40 -20.35 17.83 -22.88
C THR A 40 -20.63 18.68 -21.65
N GLY A 41 -20.96 19.96 -21.82
CA GLY A 41 -21.06 20.96 -20.76
C GLY A 41 -19.70 21.27 -20.10
N LEU A 42 -18.59 20.94 -20.77
CA LEU A 42 -17.24 21.31 -20.35
C LEU A 42 -16.86 22.64 -21.02
N THR A 43 -16.06 23.46 -20.36
CA THR A 43 -15.53 24.68 -20.98
C THR A 43 -14.42 24.35 -21.97
N ALA A 44 -14.25 25.19 -23.01
CA ALA A 44 -13.13 25.05 -23.97
C ALA A 44 -11.76 25.04 -23.25
N LYS A 45 -11.65 25.74 -22.12
CA LYS A 45 -10.45 25.76 -21.27
C LYS A 45 -10.18 24.38 -20.65
N ALA A 46 -11.23 23.73 -20.12
CA ALA A 46 -11.12 22.38 -19.55
C ALA A 46 -10.76 21.35 -20.62
N ILE A 47 -11.40 21.40 -21.80
CA ILE A 47 -11.11 20.51 -22.92
C ILE A 47 -9.63 20.64 -23.35
N ARG A 48 -9.14 21.89 -23.52
CA ARG A 48 -7.73 22.14 -23.86
C ARG A 48 -6.75 21.68 -22.75
N LEU A 49 -7.15 21.77 -21.49
CA LEU A 49 -6.36 21.23 -20.38
C LEU A 49 -6.23 19.71 -20.48
N TYR A 50 -7.32 19.01 -20.79
CA TYR A 50 -7.31 17.55 -20.94
C TYR A 50 -6.43 17.12 -22.12
N GLU A 51 -6.46 17.84 -23.25
CA GLU A 51 -5.50 17.62 -24.34
C GLU A 51 -4.05 17.86 -23.90
N LYS A 52 -3.78 19.00 -23.23
CA LYS A 52 -2.45 19.34 -22.72
C LYS A 52 -1.91 18.26 -21.75
N LYS A 53 -2.78 17.65 -20.95
CA LYS A 53 -2.44 16.58 -20.01
C LYS A 53 -2.50 15.18 -20.66
N LYS A 54 -2.65 15.11 -21.99
CA LYS A 54 -2.72 13.85 -22.76
C LYS A 54 -3.84 12.89 -22.28
N LEU A 55 -4.91 13.44 -21.74
CA LEU A 55 -6.12 12.70 -21.40
C LEU A 55 -7.04 12.50 -22.62
N LEU A 56 -6.81 13.26 -23.67
CA LEU A 56 -7.52 13.23 -24.94
C LEU A 56 -6.50 13.46 -26.06
N SER A 57 -6.58 12.67 -27.13
CA SER A 57 -5.79 12.86 -28.35
C SER A 57 -6.73 13.25 -29.45
N VAL A 58 -6.65 14.47 -29.97
CA VAL A 58 -7.55 15.03 -30.96
C VAL A 58 -6.82 15.20 -32.29
N ASP A 59 -7.43 14.77 -33.36
CA ASP A 59 -6.92 14.97 -34.71
C ASP A 59 -6.94 16.44 -35.09
N ARG A 60 -6.03 16.86 -35.97
CA ARG A 60 -5.98 18.22 -36.52
C ARG A 60 -6.22 18.21 -38.02
N THR A 61 -7.05 19.12 -38.47
CA THR A 61 -7.23 19.34 -39.91
C THR A 61 -5.97 19.92 -40.55
N GLY A 62 -5.90 19.86 -41.88
CA GLY A 62 -4.80 20.47 -42.66
C GLY A 62 -4.62 21.99 -42.45
N SER A 63 -5.54 22.66 -41.76
CA SER A 63 -5.49 24.07 -41.33
C SER A 63 -5.11 24.24 -39.85
N ASP A 64 -4.61 23.20 -39.18
CA ASP A 64 -4.22 23.17 -37.76
C ASP A 64 -5.36 23.41 -36.74
N TYR A 65 -6.63 23.30 -37.19
CA TYR A 65 -7.80 23.38 -36.31
C TYR A 65 -8.12 21.99 -35.73
N ARG A 66 -8.60 21.97 -34.46
CA ARG A 66 -9.01 20.76 -33.74
C ARG A 66 -10.34 20.25 -34.26
N ASP A 67 -10.38 19.00 -34.61
CA ASP A 67 -11.60 18.26 -34.98
C ASP A 67 -11.85 17.14 -34.01
N TYR A 68 -13.02 17.16 -33.35
CA TYR A 68 -13.42 16.19 -32.34
C TYR A 68 -14.43 15.21 -32.97
N ASN A 69 -14.17 13.93 -32.82
CA ASN A 69 -15.07 12.86 -33.23
C ASN A 69 -16.02 12.42 -32.11
N GLU A 70 -16.94 11.50 -32.40
CA GLU A 70 -17.89 10.99 -31.39
C GLU A 70 -17.21 10.28 -30.22
N ASP A 71 -16.08 9.62 -30.45
CA ASP A 71 -15.36 8.90 -29.39
C ASP A 71 -14.61 9.86 -28.46
N ASP A 72 -14.10 10.98 -28.98
CA ASP A 72 -13.56 12.07 -28.17
C ASP A 72 -14.63 12.66 -27.24
N VAL A 73 -15.85 12.86 -27.73
CA VAL A 73 -16.97 13.34 -26.91
C VAL A 73 -17.33 12.34 -25.82
N LYS A 74 -17.39 11.04 -26.12
CA LYS A 74 -17.63 9.99 -25.11
C LYS A 74 -16.53 9.97 -24.05
N GLN A 75 -15.28 10.08 -24.48
CA GLN A 75 -14.13 10.14 -23.58
C GLN A 75 -14.20 11.37 -22.67
N LEU A 76 -14.53 12.54 -23.20
CA LEU A 76 -14.72 13.77 -22.42
C LEU A 76 -15.86 13.65 -21.40
N LEU A 77 -16.99 13.03 -21.77
CA LEU A 77 -18.09 12.78 -20.84
C LEU A 77 -17.68 11.80 -19.72
N THR A 78 -16.90 10.78 -20.03
CA THR A 78 -16.37 9.86 -19.02
C THR A 78 -15.40 10.56 -18.09
N ILE A 79 -14.48 11.36 -18.62
CA ILE A 79 -13.57 12.21 -17.83
C ILE A 79 -14.38 13.13 -16.91
N LYS A 80 -15.41 13.80 -17.43
CA LYS A 80 -16.31 14.64 -16.64
C LYS A 80 -16.91 13.87 -15.46
N ASN A 81 -17.46 12.67 -15.71
CA ASN A 81 -18.07 11.85 -14.67
C ASN A 81 -17.06 11.43 -13.60
N PHE A 82 -15.85 11.04 -13.98
CA PHE A 82 -14.79 10.74 -13.03
C PHE A 82 -14.39 11.95 -12.18
N ARG A 83 -14.30 13.14 -12.79
CA ARG A 83 -14.05 14.39 -12.06
C ARG A 83 -15.15 14.71 -11.05
N LEU A 84 -16.42 14.46 -11.38
CA LEU A 84 -17.55 14.64 -10.46
C LEU A 84 -17.48 13.74 -9.20
N THR A 85 -16.81 12.60 -9.26
CA THR A 85 -16.56 11.76 -8.09
C THR A 85 -15.33 12.20 -7.28
N GLY A 86 -14.66 13.30 -7.65
CA GLY A 86 -13.46 13.80 -6.98
C GLY A 86 -12.15 13.14 -7.42
N MET A 87 -12.15 12.33 -8.49
CA MET A 87 -10.91 11.73 -9.01
C MET A 87 -9.97 12.78 -9.61
N GLY A 88 -8.67 12.67 -9.30
CA GLY A 88 -7.61 13.51 -9.87
C GLY A 88 -7.38 13.23 -11.37
N LEU A 89 -6.83 14.22 -12.11
CA LEU A 89 -6.54 14.05 -13.54
C LEU A 89 -5.55 12.91 -13.81
N SER A 90 -4.67 12.65 -12.88
CA SER A 90 -3.67 11.59 -12.94
C SER A 90 -4.27 10.19 -12.73
N GLN A 91 -5.25 10.04 -11.84
CA GLN A 91 -6.02 8.79 -11.75
C GLN A 91 -6.78 8.51 -13.06
N ILE A 92 -7.39 9.57 -13.63
CA ILE A 92 -8.07 9.50 -14.94
C ILE A 92 -7.07 9.18 -16.06
N LYS A 93 -5.82 9.68 -15.95
CA LYS A 93 -4.76 9.37 -16.91
C LYS A 93 -4.43 7.86 -16.95
N LEU A 94 -4.38 7.19 -15.80
CA LEU A 94 -4.19 5.73 -15.75
C LEU A 94 -5.27 4.97 -16.52
N TRP A 95 -6.52 5.46 -16.50
CA TRP A 95 -7.60 4.89 -17.29
C TRP A 95 -7.43 5.20 -18.79
N THR A 96 -7.11 6.44 -19.17
CA THR A 96 -6.90 6.77 -20.60
C THR A 96 -5.72 6.05 -21.21
N ASP A 97 -4.70 5.71 -20.41
CA ASP A 97 -3.55 4.91 -20.84
C ASP A 97 -3.82 3.39 -20.82
N GLY A 98 -5.04 2.98 -20.46
CA GLY A 98 -5.44 1.57 -20.42
C GLY A 98 -4.78 0.74 -19.31
N ILE A 99 -4.21 1.40 -18.29
CA ILE A 99 -3.56 0.74 -17.16
C ILE A 99 -4.59 0.16 -16.20
N VAL A 100 -5.73 0.88 -16.02
CA VAL A 100 -6.87 0.44 -15.21
C VAL A 100 -8.16 0.53 -16.02
N SER A 101 -9.11 -0.35 -15.74
CA SER A 101 -10.46 -0.25 -16.30
C SER A 101 -11.28 0.82 -15.57
N SER A 102 -12.34 1.31 -16.20
CA SER A 102 -13.28 2.25 -15.55
C SER A 102 -13.90 1.65 -14.28
N GLU A 103 -14.21 0.34 -14.29
CA GLU A 103 -14.78 -0.36 -13.14
C GLU A 103 -13.79 -0.41 -11.97
N GLU A 104 -12.52 -0.73 -12.23
CA GLU A 104 -11.46 -0.75 -11.22
C GLU A 104 -11.25 0.65 -10.62
N LEU A 105 -11.20 1.69 -11.46
CA LEU A 105 -11.02 3.07 -11.02
C LEU A 105 -12.18 3.55 -10.13
N ILE A 106 -13.43 3.21 -10.48
CA ILE A 106 -14.61 3.55 -9.68
C ILE A 106 -14.60 2.79 -8.34
N LYS A 107 -14.33 1.48 -8.34
CA LYS A 107 -14.24 0.66 -7.11
C LYS A 107 -13.16 1.19 -6.16
N GLN A 108 -12.04 1.61 -6.71
CA GLN A 108 -10.96 2.23 -5.96
C GLN A 108 -11.43 3.53 -5.31
N ARG A 109 -12.10 4.43 -6.07
CA ARG A 109 -12.61 5.69 -5.51
C ARG A 109 -13.66 5.45 -4.42
N MET A 110 -14.52 4.45 -4.58
CA MET A 110 -15.46 4.04 -3.54
C MET A 110 -14.73 3.61 -2.25
N SER A 111 -13.65 2.83 -2.38
CA SER A 111 -12.84 2.42 -1.22
C SER A 111 -12.11 3.59 -0.55
N GLU A 112 -11.65 4.58 -1.32
CA GLU A 112 -11.08 5.82 -0.80
C GLU A 112 -12.13 6.61 -0.01
N ILE A 113 -13.33 6.75 -0.56
CA ILE A 113 -14.46 7.45 0.07
C ILE A 113 -14.90 6.75 1.36
N ASP A 114 -14.94 5.41 1.39
CA ASP A 114 -15.23 4.64 2.62
C ASP A 114 -14.18 4.88 3.72
N ARG A 115 -12.96 5.27 3.34
CA ARG A 115 -11.88 5.64 4.27
C ARG A 115 -11.95 7.10 4.74
N GLU A 116 -12.51 7.97 3.93
CA GLU A 116 -12.68 9.39 4.20
C GLU A 116 -14.05 9.61 4.89
N ASN A 117 -14.19 10.14 6.04
CA ASN A 117 -15.36 10.31 6.93
C ASN A 117 -16.68 10.85 6.31
N GLU A 118 -17.73 10.95 7.14
CA GLU A 118 -19.15 11.27 6.89
C GLU A 118 -19.48 12.37 5.83
N ALA A 119 -18.58 13.31 5.56
CA ALA A 119 -18.69 14.22 4.41
C ALA A 119 -18.64 13.48 3.04
N SER A 120 -18.26 12.22 3.04
CA SER A 120 -18.12 11.35 1.88
C SER A 120 -19.37 10.56 1.53
N GLU A 121 -20.40 10.50 2.39
CA GLU A 121 -21.63 9.74 2.10
C GLU A 121 -22.34 10.27 0.84
N GLU A 122 -22.30 11.56 0.61
CA GLU A 122 -22.93 12.17 -0.57
C GLU A 122 -22.16 11.81 -1.84
N MET A 123 -20.82 11.81 -1.76
CA MET A 123 -19.93 11.39 -2.85
C MET A 123 -20.03 9.87 -3.10
N TYR A 124 -20.13 9.07 -2.05
CA TYR A 124 -20.36 7.63 -2.14
C TYR A 124 -21.72 7.31 -2.80
N ARG A 125 -22.77 8.03 -2.42
CA ARG A 125 -24.10 7.93 -3.07
C ARG A 125 -24.03 8.29 -4.54
N LEU A 126 -23.24 9.32 -4.89
CA LEU A 126 -23.02 9.71 -6.28
C LEU A 126 -22.26 8.61 -7.05
N CYS A 127 -21.18 8.05 -6.50
CA CYS A 127 -20.47 6.93 -7.10
C CYS A 127 -21.40 5.72 -7.30
N LYS A 128 -22.21 5.40 -6.30
CA LYS A 128 -23.18 4.30 -6.36
C LYS A 128 -24.28 4.57 -7.37
N LYS A 129 -24.70 5.82 -7.52
CA LYS A 129 -25.66 6.25 -8.54
C LYS A 129 -25.06 6.17 -9.95
N LEU A 130 -23.79 6.56 -10.13
CA LEU A 130 -23.06 6.39 -11.39
C LEU A 130 -22.89 4.92 -11.80
N LEU A 131 -22.86 4.01 -10.81
CA LEU A 131 -22.85 2.56 -11.07
C LEU A 131 -24.25 1.98 -11.36
N SER A 132 -25.32 2.62 -10.91
CA SER A 132 -26.70 2.09 -10.98
C SER A 132 -27.67 2.87 -11.86
N ASP A 133 -27.38 4.12 -12.24
CA ASP A 133 -28.37 4.99 -12.90
C ASP A 133 -27.79 5.80 -14.05
N SER A 134 -28.59 5.87 -15.12
CA SER A 134 -28.32 6.54 -16.41
C SER A 134 -28.63 8.04 -16.43
N THR A 135 -28.80 8.72 -15.31
CA THR A 135 -29.27 10.12 -15.28
C THR A 135 -28.40 11.02 -14.42
N VAL A 136 -27.23 11.40 -14.92
CA VAL A 136 -26.54 12.61 -14.47
C VAL A 136 -26.54 13.60 -15.60
N THR A 137 -27.63 14.34 -15.72
CA THR A 137 -27.71 15.56 -16.50
C THR A 137 -28.16 16.70 -15.57
N ASP A 138 -27.50 17.84 -15.72
CA ASP A 138 -27.85 19.13 -15.17
C ASP A 138 -27.63 19.33 -13.66
N LYS A 139 -26.38 19.78 -13.29
CA LYS A 139 -26.13 20.90 -12.37
C LYS A 139 -24.63 21.20 -12.25
N GLU A 140 -24.31 22.28 -12.64
CA GLU A 140 -23.63 23.56 -12.34
C GLU A 140 -22.12 23.66 -12.60
N PRO A 141 -21.68 24.73 -13.31
CA PRO A 141 -20.27 24.97 -13.68
C PRO A 141 -19.34 25.28 -12.50
N SER A 142 -19.87 25.71 -11.35
CA SER A 142 -19.08 26.17 -10.20
C SER A 142 -18.24 25.08 -9.53
N PHE A 143 -18.70 23.83 -9.56
CA PHE A 143 -17.94 22.70 -8.96
C PHE A 143 -16.64 22.38 -9.72
N PHE A 144 -16.61 22.60 -11.03
CA PHE A 144 -15.43 22.35 -11.85
C PHE A 144 -14.33 23.39 -11.64
N ASP A 145 -14.71 24.65 -11.42
CA ASP A 145 -13.76 25.73 -11.14
C ASP A 145 -13.04 25.51 -9.78
N GLU A 146 -13.75 25.02 -8.78
CA GLU A 146 -13.15 24.66 -7.47
C GLU A 146 -12.23 23.42 -7.55
N CYS A 147 -12.59 22.41 -8.35
CA CYS A 147 -11.75 21.23 -8.56
C CYS A 147 -10.51 21.55 -9.41
N GLU A 148 -10.62 22.43 -10.41
CA GLU A 148 -9.47 22.91 -11.19
C GLU A 148 -8.49 23.73 -10.32
N GLN A 149 -8.98 24.52 -9.38
CA GLN A 149 -8.14 25.28 -8.45
C GLN A 149 -7.42 24.36 -7.45
N LYS A 150 -8.02 23.22 -7.05
CA LYS A 150 -7.34 22.24 -6.18
C LYS A 150 -6.29 21.40 -6.91
N SER A 151 -6.44 21.16 -8.22
CA SER A 151 -5.46 20.42 -9.02
C SER A 151 -4.26 21.25 -9.47
N ALA A 152 -4.34 22.58 -9.40
CA ALA A 152 -3.25 23.53 -9.65
C ALA A 152 -2.48 23.86 -8.36
N LYS A 153 -2.22 22.87 -7.47
CA LYS A 153 -1.33 23.10 -6.33
C LYS A 153 0.06 23.40 -6.86
N GLU A 154 0.51 24.62 -6.65
CA GLU A 154 1.87 25.05 -6.91
C GLU A 154 2.83 24.22 -6.05
N TYR A 155 3.66 23.39 -6.71
CA TYR A 155 4.84 22.82 -6.10
C TYR A 155 6.05 23.62 -6.57
N VAL A 156 7.02 23.79 -5.69
CA VAL A 156 8.24 24.53 -5.97
C VAL A 156 9.42 23.57 -6.01
N GLY A 157 10.12 23.51 -7.16
CA GLY A 157 11.38 22.79 -7.29
C GLY A 157 11.26 21.36 -7.82
N LYS A 158 12.22 20.51 -7.44
CA LYS A 158 12.32 19.12 -7.89
C LYS A 158 11.24 18.25 -7.26
N LEU A 159 10.72 17.32 -8.04
CA LEU A 159 9.78 16.31 -7.57
C LEU A 159 10.46 14.93 -7.49
N TYR A 160 9.90 14.07 -6.67
CA TYR A 160 10.38 12.72 -6.41
C TYR A 160 9.21 11.76 -6.50
N LEU A 161 9.39 10.68 -7.28
CA LEU A 161 8.40 9.63 -7.45
C LEU A 161 8.82 8.41 -6.63
N GLY A 162 7.91 7.92 -5.79
CA GLY A 162 8.05 6.63 -5.13
C GLY A 162 6.96 5.68 -5.58
N MET A 163 7.34 4.43 -5.78
CA MET A 163 6.46 3.32 -6.14
C MET A 163 6.49 2.27 -5.04
N ASP A 164 5.33 1.74 -4.67
CA ASP A 164 5.22 0.60 -3.76
C ASP A 164 4.47 -0.55 -4.44
N ILE A 165 5.14 -1.68 -4.58
CA ILE A 165 4.64 -2.86 -5.29
C ILE A 165 4.12 -3.87 -4.27
N GLY A 166 2.89 -3.65 -3.80
CA GLY A 166 2.22 -4.52 -2.84
C GLY A 166 1.59 -5.77 -3.48
N THR A 167 1.13 -6.69 -2.64
CA THR A 167 0.48 -7.93 -3.09
C THR A 167 -0.84 -7.68 -3.81
N THR A 168 -1.63 -6.73 -3.33
CA THR A 168 -2.98 -6.43 -3.84
C THR A 168 -3.04 -5.15 -4.68
N THR A 169 -2.14 -4.23 -4.43
CA THR A 169 -2.10 -2.90 -5.06
C THR A 169 -0.68 -2.54 -5.48
N ILE A 170 -0.56 -1.72 -6.51
CA ILE A 170 0.65 -0.97 -6.86
C ILE A 170 0.35 0.49 -6.59
N SER A 171 1.12 1.10 -5.71
CA SER A 171 0.90 2.47 -5.27
C SER A 171 2.01 3.40 -5.73
N ALA A 172 1.71 4.67 -5.92
CA ALA A 172 2.68 5.70 -6.24
C ALA A 172 2.46 6.94 -5.37
N SER A 173 3.53 7.64 -5.07
CA SER A 173 3.50 8.94 -4.39
C SER A 173 4.46 9.91 -5.07
N VAL A 174 3.96 11.11 -5.35
CA VAL A 174 4.77 12.23 -5.83
C VAL A 174 4.95 13.21 -4.67
N SER A 175 6.20 13.58 -4.39
CA SER A 175 6.54 14.54 -3.34
C SER A 175 7.49 15.63 -3.86
N ASP A 176 7.47 16.80 -3.21
CA ASP A 176 8.42 17.86 -3.50
C ASP A 176 9.75 17.69 -2.72
N GLY A 177 10.72 18.56 -3.01
CA GLY A 177 12.02 18.56 -2.35
C GLY A 177 11.99 18.92 -0.85
N PHE A 178 10.87 19.43 -0.35
CA PHE A 178 10.68 19.82 1.04
C PHE A 178 9.95 18.74 1.87
N GLY A 179 9.62 17.61 1.23
CA GLY A 179 8.94 16.50 1.88
C GLY A 179 7.42 16.69 1.97
N LYS A 180 6.83 17.54 1.13
CA LYS A 180 5.38 17.64 1.01
C LYS A 180 4.89 16.63 -0.02
N GLN A 181 3.98 15.75 0.37
CA GLN A 181 3.28 14.89 -0.58
C GLN A 181 2.38 15.74 -1.48
N ILE A 182 2.60 15.67 -2.78
CA ILE A 182 1.81 16.38 -3.79
C ILE A 182 0.57 15.58 -4.13
N GLU A 183 0.77 14.29 -4.45
CA GLU A 183 -0.33 13.38 -4.76
C GLU A 183 0.07 11.92 -4.50
N ALA A 184 -0.92 11.06 -4.31
CA ALA A 184 -0.75 9.63 -4.14
C ALA A 184 -1.79 8.87 -4.99
N TYR A 185 -1.38 7.73 -5.52
CA TYR A 185 -2.15 6.89 -6.43
C TYR A 185 -2.04 5.44 -6.02
N ASN A 186 -3.05 4.66 -6.30
CA ASN A 186 -2.94 3.21 -6.28
C ASN A 186 -3.77 2.58 -7.39
N ILE A 187 -3.34 1.41 -7.86
CA ILE A 187 -4.05 0.59 -8.83
C ILE A 187 -4.05 -0.86 -8.34
N PRO A 188 -5.04 -1.68 -8.73
CA PRO A 188 -5.01 -3.10 -8.43
C PRO A 188 -3.80 -3.78 -9.07
N ASN A 189 -3.07 -4.59 -8.29
CA ASN A 189 -1.97 -5.38 -8.81
C ASN A 189 -2.49 -6.36 -9.88
N GLY A 190 -3.47 -7.20 -9.55
CA GLY A 190 -4.19 -8.05 -10.49
C GLY A 190 -3.34 -9.09 -11.22
N SER A 191 -2.16 -9.43 -10.71
CA SER A 191 -1.21 -10.36 -11.33
C SER A 191 -1.23 -11.77 -10.77
N ALA A 192 -2.17 -12.08 -9.86
CA ALA A 192 -2.28 -13.38 -9.22
C ALA A 192 -2.43 -14.51 -10.26
N VAL A 193 -1.61 -15.55 -10.13
CA VAL A 193 -1.64 -16.72 -11.00
C VAL A 193 -2.58 -17.75 -10.39
N GLN A 194 -3.53 -18.23 -11.19
CA GLN A 194 -4.39 -19.33 -10.79
C GLN A 194 -3.64 -20.65 -10.91
N THR A 195 -3.69 -21.45 -9.85
CA THR A 195 -3.03 -22.76 -9.80
C THR A 195 -3.87 -23.74 -9.00
N ASP A 196 -3.81 -25.01 -9.38
CA ASP A 196 -4.44 -26.12 -8.63
C ASP A 196 -3.59 -26.55 -7.42
N VAL A 197 -2.40 -26.00 -7.26
CA VAL A 197 -1.48 -26.30 -6.14
C VAL A 197 -1.88 -25.44 -4.94
N SER A 198 -2.40 -26.06 -3.89
CA SER A 198 -3.02 -25.38 -2.75
C SER A 198 -2.07 -24.43 -1.99
N PHE A 199 -0.80 -24.82 -1.87
CA PHE A 199 0.21 -24.02 -1.17
C PHE A 199 0.77 -22.88 -2.03
N ALA A 200 0.64 -22.93 -3.36
CA ALA A 200 1.26 -21.95 -4.24
C ALA A 200 0.50 -20.62 -4.22
N LYS A 201 1.23 -19.55 -3.95
CA LYS A 201 0.75 -18.17 -4.01
C LYS A 201 1.72 -17.38 -4.86
N GLU A 202 1.43 -17.34 -6.15
CA GLU A 202 2.32 -16.77 -7.16
C GLU A 202 1.66 -15.61 -7.89
N GLN A 203 2.48 -14.71 -8.40
CA GLN A 203 2.07 -13.57 -9.22
C GLN A 203 2.93 -13.51 -10.49
N ASN A 204 2.34 -13.06 -11.58
CA ASN A 204 3.09 -12.87 -12.82
C ASN A 204 3.99 -11.63 -12.72
N ALA A 205 5.31 -11.85 -12.68
CA ALA A 205 6.32 -10.81 -12.50
C ALA A 205 6.36 -9.82 -13.67
N GLU A 206 6.17 -10.28 -14.91
CA GLU A 206 6.15 -9.42 -16.10
C GLU A 206 4.92 -8.52 -16.11
N VAL A 207 3.74 -9.02 -15.76
CA VAL A 207 2.52 -8.20 -15.63
C VAL A 207 2.69 -7.10 -14.60
N ILE A 208 3.34 -7.41 -13.45
CA ILE A 208 3.66 -6.40 -12.43
C ILE A 208 4.62 -5.35 -13.01
N ALA A 209 5.68 -5.79 -13.67
CA ALA A 209 6.69 -4.90 -14.24
C ALA A 209 6.06 -3.97 -15.31
N GLU A 210 5.29 -4.53 -16.25
CA GLU A 210 4.62 -3.75 -17.30
C GLU A 210 3.66 -2.71 -16.71
N LYS A 211 2.83 -3.09 -15.74
CA LYS A 211 1.90 -2.16 -15.07
C LYS A 211 2.65 -1.04 -14.35
N THR A 212 3.71 -1.40 -13.64
CA THR A 212 4.50 -0.43 -12.87
C THR A 212 5.23 0.54 -13.79
N VAL A 213 5.86 0.05 -14.85
CA VAL A 213 6.56 0.89 -15.84
C VAL A 213 5.57 1.85 -16.53
N LYS A 214 4.41 1.36 -16.98
CA LYS A 214 3.37 2.22 -17.56
C LYS A 214 2.89 3.30 -16.59
N MET A 215 2.74 2.96 -15.31
CA MET A 215 2.37 3.93 -14.27
C MET A 215 3.45 5.00 -14.08
N VAL A 216 4.73 4.60 -14.06
CA VAL A 216 5.87 5.54 -14.04
C VAL A 216 5.82 6.47 -15.26
N GLU A 217 5.68 5.93 -16.47
CA GLU A 217 5.60 6.71 -17.72
C GLU A 217 4.47 7.73 -17.70
N SER A 218 3.28 7.30 -17.26
CA SER A 218 2.11 8.17 -17.14
C SER A 218 2.37 9.32 -16.16
N LEU A 219 2.98 9.02 -15.00
CA LEU A 219 3.28 10.03 -13.99
C LEU A 219 4.40 10.98 -14.45
N LEU A 220 5.41 10.51 -15.17
CA LEU A 220 6.43 11.36 -15.81
C LEU A 220 5.80 12.29 -16.87
N GLY A 221 4.79 11.83 -17.57
CA GLY A 221 4.03 12.67 -18.50
C GLY A 221 3.23 13.78 -17.82
N ILE A 222 2.76 13.56 -16.58
CA ILE A 222 2.02 14.52 -15.76
C ILE A 222 2.95 15.48 -15.01
N TYR A 223 4.07 14.94 -14.48
CA TYR A 223 5.05 15.62 -13.64
C TYR A 223 6.44 15.52 -14.27
N PRO A 224 6.73 16.30 -15.34
CA PRO A 224 8.03 16.24 -16.03
C PRO A 224 9.19 16.73 -15.15
N GLU A 225 8.93 17.33 -13.98
CA GLU A 225 9.92 17.80 -13.02
C GLU A 225 10.42 16.70 -12.07
N ILE A 226 9.92 15.45 -12.22
CA ILE A 226 10.42 14.32 -11.43
C ILE A 226 11.90 14.13 -11.69
N SER A 227 12.68 14.19 -10.60
CA SER A 227 14.13 14.21 -10.63
C SER A 227 14.76 12.92 -10.10
N ALA A 228 14.01 12.06 -9.44
CA ALA A 228 14.42 10.71 -9.09
C ALA A 228 13.20 9.79 -8.86
N ILE A 229 13.41 8.48 -9.03
CA ILE A 229 12.40 7.43 -8.85
C ILE A 229 12.91 6.44 -7.81
N GLY A 230 12.06 6.07 -6.85
CA GLY A 230 12.34 5.05 -5.85
C GLY A 230 11.32 3.93 -5.86
N PHE A 231 11.74 2.74 -5.44
CA PHE A 231 10.89 1.56 -5.36
C PHE A 231 10.87 0.97 -3.96
N SER A 232 9.70 0.50 -3.59
CA SER A 232 9.40 -0.32 -2.43
C SER A 232 8.44 -1.42 -2.84
N GLY A 233 8.22 -2.40 -1.99
CA GLY A 233 7.20 -3.42 -2.26
C GLY A 233 7.26 -4.61 -1.32
N GLN A 234 6.43 -5.62 -1.64
CA GLN A 234 6.29 -6.83 -0.85
C GLN A 234 7.62 -7.55 -0.68
N MET A 235 8.05 -7.70 0.56
CA MET A 235 9.29 -8.35 0.94
C MET A 235 9.18 -9.89 0.88
N HIS A 236 10.28 -10.56 1.09
CA HIS A 236 10.44 -12.02 1.23
C HIS A 236 10.29 -12.82 -0.06
N GLY A 237 9.36 -12.47 -0.97
CA GLY A 237 9.16 -13.18 -2.22
C GLY A 237 10.35 -13.13 -3.17
N ILE A 238 10.46 -14.13 -4.09
CA ILE A 238 11.54 -14.21 -5.08
C ILE A 238 11.03 -14.36 -6.51
N VAL A 239 11.78 -13.73 -7.42
CA VAL A 239 11.71 -13.94 -8.86
C VAL A 239 13.05 -14.53 -9.32
N TYR A 240 13.03 -15.57 -10.16
CA TYR A 240 14.22 -16.05 -10.84
C TYR A 240 14.44 -15.26 -12.14
N VAL A 241 15.67 -14.85 -12.40
CA VAL A 241 16.04 -14.12 -13.61
C VAL A 241 17.16 -14.82 -14.38
N ASP A 242 17.14 -14.68 -15.71
CA ASP A 242 18.18 -15.21 -16.61
C ASP A 242 19.33 -14.20 -16.81
N GLU A 243 20.31 -14.57 -17.61
CA GLU A 243 21.49 -13.75 -17.95
C GLU A 243 21.13 -12.41 -18.63
N CYS A 244 19.96 -12.37 -19.29
CA CYS A 244 19.45 -11.17 -19.95
C CYS A 244 18.62 -10.28 -19.01
N GLY A 245 18.37 -10.71 -17.76
CA GLY A 245 17.53 -10.02 -16.81
C GLY A 245 16.02 -10.22 -17.03
N ASN A 246 15.62 -11.27 -17.76
CA ASN A 246 14.21 -11.62 -17.90
C ASN A 246 13.76 -12.54 -16.77
N ALA A 247 12.51 -12.38 -16.31
CA ALA A 247 11.94 -13.32 -15.37
C ALA A 247 11.74 -14.68 -16.03
N VAL A 248 12.25 -15.74 -15.39
CA VAL A 248 12.10 -17.13 -15.81
C VAL A 248 11.21 -17.93 -14.86
N SER A 249 10.54 -17.23 -13.97
CA SER A 249 9.48 -17.74 -13.09
C SER A 249 8.44 -16.67 -12.82
N ASN A 250 7.31 -17.09 -12.27
CA ASN A 250 6.45 -16.17 -11.54
C ASN A 250 7.18 -15.63 -10.29
N LEU A 251 6.69 -14.53 -9.72
CA LEU A 251 7.01 -14.13 -8.35
C LEU A 251 6.40 -15.18 -7.40
N ILE A 252 7.22 -15.88 -6.64
CA ILE A 252 6.79 -16.68 -5.50
C ILE A 252 6.65 -15.71 -4.34
N THR A 253 5.42 -15.44 -3.89
CA THR A 253 5.16 -14.39 -2.90
C THR A 253 5.47 -14.84 -1.47
N TRP A 254 5.49 -13.89 -0.55
CA TRP A 254 5.63 -14.17 0.89
C TRP A 254 4.47 -14.98 1.49
N GLN A 255 3.34 -15.07 0.79
CA GLN A 255 2.17 -15.86 1.18
C GLN A 255 2.26 -17.33 0.73
N ASP A 256 3.28 -17.68 -0.05
CA ASP A 256 3.46 -19.03 -0.54
C ASP A 256 3.84 -19.99 0.61
N GLU A 257 3.13 -21.10 0.68
CA GLU A 257 3.22 -22.04 1.79
C GLU A 257 4.05 -23.31 1.47
N ARG A 258 4.82 -23.32 0.35
CA ARG A 258 5.67 -24.48 0.01
C ARG A 258 6.68 -24.84 1.09
N GLY A 259 7.08 -23.89 1.94
CA GLY A 259 7.93 -24.14 3.09
C GLY A 259 7.26 -24.98 4.19
N ASN A 260 5.93 -25.04 4.22
CA ASN A 260 5.15 -25.88 5.14
C ASN A 260 4.93 -27.32 4.62
N GLU A 261 5.28 -27.59 3.34
CA GLU A 261 5.25 -28.95 2.83
C GLU A 261 6.28 -29.82 3.56
N TYR A 262 6.01 -31.13 3.65
CA TYR A 262 6.87 -32.06 4.35
C TYR A 262 8.01 -32.57 3.47
N ILE A 263 9.24 -32.41 3.96
CA ILE A 263 10.43 -33.03 3.36
C ILE A 263 10.62 -34.47 3.88
N SER A 264 10.03 -34.80 5.04
CA SER A 264 9.99 -36.13 5.65
C SER A 264 8.73 -36.25 6.52
N ASP A 265 8.44 -37.44 7.06
CA ASP A 265 7.19 -37.75 7.80
C ASP A 265 6.78 -36.74 8.91
N LYS A 266 7.71 -35.98 9.44
CA LYS A 266 7.45 -35.05 10.57
C LYS A 266 8.15 -33.70 10.48
N THR A 267 8.83 -33.41 9.37
CA THR A 267 9.66 -32.21 9.24
C THR A 267 9.30 -31.47 7.96
N THR A 268 8.97 -30.20 8.08
CA THR A 268 8.72 -29.34 6.92
C THR A 268 10.02 -28.81 6.30
N TYR A 269 9.94 -28.29 5.07
CA TYR A 269 11.11 -27.66 4.42
C TYR A 269 11.65 -26.48 5.23
N ALA A 270 10.77 -25.66 5.82
CA ALA A 270 11.19 -24.53 6.67
C ALA A 270 11.90 -24.99 7.95
N GLU A 271 11.39 -26.03 8.61
CA GLU A 271 12.02 -26.61 9.81
C GLU A 271 13.38 -27.24 9.48
N GLU A 272 13.48 -28.00 8.40
CA GLU A 272 14.73 -28.62 7.99
C GLU A 272 15.78 -27.58 7.61
N MET A 273 15.40 -26.56 6.82
CA MET A 273 16.31 -25.48 6.48
C MET A 273 16.75 -24.70 7.71
N SER A 274 15.84 -24.44 8.67
CA SER A 274 16.17 -23.80 9.95
C SER A 274 17.17 -24.62 10.75
N ARG A 275 16.95 -25.92 10.84
CA ARG A 275 17.84 -26.86 11.57
C ARG A 275 19.25 -26.92 10.96
N VAL A 276 19.34 -26.97 9.62
CA VAL A 276 20.63 -27.10 8.92
C VAL A 276 21.40 -25.78 8.90
N SER A 277 20.71 -24.66 8.65
CA SER A 277 21.33 -23.34 8.58
C SER A 277 21.65 -22.73 9.93
N GLY A 278 20.91 -23.10 10.98
CA GLY A 278 20.99 -22.48 12.30
C GLY A 278 20.20 -21.15 12.42
N TYR A 279 19.47 -20.75 11.38
CA TYR A 279 18.63 -19.58 11.37
C TYR A 279 17.17 -19.93 11.65
N LYS A 280 16.45 -19.05 12.35
CA LYS A 280 15.00 -19.23 12.55
C LYS A 280 14.27 -18.78 11.27
N LEU A 281 13.77 -19.71 10.49
CA LEU A 281 13.09 -19.48 9.22
C LEU A 281 11.63 -19.94 9.29
N SER A 282 10.80 -19.34 8.44
CA SER A 282 9.39 -19.70 8.26
C SER A 282 9.07 -19.82 6.78
N THR A 283 7.95 -20.45 6.46
CA THR A 283 7.41 -20.41 5.10
C THR A 283 7.27 -18.96 4.64
N GLY A 284 7.31 -18.70 3.34
CA GLY A 284 7.25 -17.37 2.76
C GLY A 284 8.60 -16.64 2.65
N PHE A 285 9.65 -17.07 3.39
CA PHE A 285 11.01 -16.56 3.15
C PHE A 285 11.54 -17.05 1.81
N GLY A 286 12.12 -16.15 1.02
CA GLY A 286 12.57 -16.45 -0.35
C GLY A 286 13.54 -17.60 -0.47
N LEU A 287 14.50 -17.71 0.46
CA LEU A 287 15.45 -18.83 0.46
C LEU A 287 14.83 -20.15 0.94
N VAL A 288 13.75 -20.12 1.72
CA VAL A 288 12.96 -21.34 2.03
C VAL A 288 12.23 -21.82 0.77
N SER A 289 11.63 -20.89 0.03
CA SER A 289 10.99 -21.20 -1.26
C SER A 289 12.01 -21.72 -2.28
N HIS A 290 13.20 -21.12 -2.33
CA HIS A 290 14.29 -21.60 -3.17
C HIS A 290 14.80 -22.98 -2.73
N PHE A 291 14.94 -23.24 -1.44
CA PHE A 291 15.33 -24.54 -0.89
C PHE A 291 14.36 -25.64 -1.29
N TYR A 292 13.05 -25.40 -1.19
CA TYR A 292 12.02 -26.30 -1.70
C TYR A 292 12.24 -26.59 -3.20
N ASN A 293 12.43 -25.55 -4.00
CA ASN A 293 12.63 -25.70 -5.45
C ASN A 293 13.91 -26.48 -5.78
N VAL A 294 15.01 -26.26 -5.05
CA VAL A 294 16.26 -27.03 -5.23
C VAL A 294 16.03 -28.52 -4.94
N LYS A 295 15.37 -28.85 -3.82
CA LYS A 295 15.12 -30.22 -3.42
C LYS A 295 14.18 -30.97 -4.37
N ASN A 296 13.29 -30.25 -5.05
CA ASN A 296 12.30 -30.84 -5.96
C ASN A 296 12.64 -30.66 -7.45
N GLY A 297 13.83 -30.11 -7.77
CA GLY A 297 14.25 -29.94 -9.17
C GLY A 297 13.41 -28.89 -9.93
N LEU A 298 12.85 -27.93 -9.25
CA LEU A 298 11.94 -26.89 -9.79
C LEU A 298 12.63 -25.55 -10.07
N VAL A 299 13.94 -25.44 -9.82
CA VAL A 299 14.70 -24.23 -10.18
C VAL A 299 14.78 -24.16 -11.72
N PRO A 300 14.37 -23.04 -12.34
CA PRO A 300 14.45 -22.89 -13.79
C PRO A 300 15.89 -23.08 -14.30
N LYS A 301 16.07 -23.83 -15.37
CA LYS A 301 17.41 -24.21 -15.87
C LYS A 301 18.28 -23.02 -16.32
N ASN A 302 17.64 -21.95 -16.76
CA ASN A 302 18.28 -20.71 -17.20
C ASN A 302 18.31 -19.63 -16.11
N ALA A 303 17.89 -19.94 -14.89
CA ALA A 303 17.98 -19.01 -13.76
C ALA A 303 19.45 -18.81 -13.36
N VAL A 304 19.89 -17.55 -13.31
CA VAL A 304 21.23 -17.17 -12.85
C VAL A 304 21.21 -16.36 -11.55
N LYS A 305 20.10 -15.65 -11.25
CA LYS A 305 19.92 -14.86 -10.05
C LYS A 305 18.50 -14.96 -9.52
N ILE A 306 18.34 -14.63 -8.23
CA ILE A 306 17.05 -14.34 -7.60
C ILE A 306 17.03 -12.87 -7.15
N CYS A 307 15.85 -12.26 -7.14
CA CYS A 307 15.63 -10.92 -6.57
C CYS A 307 14.21 -10.78 -6.06
N THR A 308 13.90 -9.71 -5.33
CA THR A 308 12.53 -9.34 -5.01
C THR A 308 11.83 -8.75 -6.24
N ILE A 309 10.51 -8.59 -6.16
CA ILE A 309 9.74 -8.00 -7.27
C ILE A 309 10.10 -6.52 -7.51
N MET A 310 10.34 -5.74 -6.46
CA MET A 310 10.71 -4.34 -6.58
C MET A 310 12.13 -4.18 -7.16
N ASP A 311 13.07 -5.04 -6.79
CA ASP A 311 14.40 -5.05 -7.39
C ASP A 311 14.34 -5.46 -8.86
N TYR A 312 13.48 -6.45 -9.20
CA TYR A 312 13.21 -6.85 -10.58
C TYR A 312 12.68 -5.68 -11.42
N VAL A 313 11.66 -4.97 -10.93
CA VAL A 313 11.06 -3.84 -11.66
C VAL A 313 12.06 -2.69 -11.81
N ALA A 314 12.82 -2.35 -10.76
CA ALA A 314 13.86 -1.32 -10.84
C ALA A 314 14.95 -1.69 -11.85
N MET A 315 15.40 -2.94 -11.85
CA MET A 315 16.36 -3.49 -12.82
C MET A 315 15.84 -3.36 -14.27
N LYS A 316 14.60 -3.80 -14.52
CA LYS A 316 13.96 -3.74 -15.86
C LYS A 316 13.80 -2.30 -16.33
N LEU A 317 13.33 -1.38 -15.47
CA LEU A 317 13.17 0.04 -15.78
C LEU A 317 14.52 0.67 -16.21
N CYS A 318 15.62 0.27 -15.56
CA CYS A 318 16.96 0.76 -15.88
C CYS A 318 17.63 0.04 -17.06
N GLY A 319 17.00 -0.96 -17.68
CA GLY A 319 17.59 -1.75 -18.76
C GLY A 319 18.82 -2.56 -18.31
N LYS A 320 18.87 -2.98 -17.02
CA LYS A 320 19.94 -3.80 -16.48
C LYS A 320 19.58 -5.29 -16.60
N SER A 321 20.63 -6.16 -16.63
CA SER A 321 20.46 -7.62 -16.69
C SER A 321 20.72 -8.33 -15.35
N ALA A 322 21.27 -7.62 -14.35
CA ALA A 322 21.54 -8.16 -13.02
C ALA A 322 20.92 -7.28 -11.93
N PRO A 323 20.26 -7.87 -10.92
CA PRO A 323 19.66 -7.13 -9.83
C PRO A 323 20.72 -6.66 -8.83
N LEU A 324 20.59 -5.40 -8.37
CA LEU A 324 21.28 -4.86 -7.22
C LEU A 324 20.28 -4.71 -6.07
N VAL A 325 20.54 -5.36 -4.95
CA VAL A 325 19.57 -5.50 -3.85
C VAL A 325 20.09 -4.78 -2.60
N HIS A 326 19.27 -3.89 -2.03
CA HIS A 326 19.59 -3.25 -0.76
C HIS A 326 19.51 -4.25 0.40
N LEU A 327 20.33 -4.04 1.46
CA LEU A 327 20.35 -4.90 2.65
C LEU A 327 18.96 -5.21 3.24
N SER A 328 18.04 -4.23 3.21
CA SER A 328 16.67 -4.41 3.72
C SER A 328 15.92 -5.53 2.99
N ASN A 329 16.09 -5.63 1.67
CA ASN A 329 15.49 -6.67 0.85
C ASN A 329 16.27 -7.98 0.94
N ALA A 330 17.60 -7.94 0.91
CA ALA A 330 18.43 -9.13 1.03
C ALA A 330 18.19 -9.89 2.35
N ALA A 331 18.07 -9.19 3.46
CA ALA A 331 17.77 -9.79 4.76
C ALA A 331 16.40 -10.48 4.78
N SER A 332 15.45 -10.04 3.95
CA SER A 332 14.12 -10.62 3.86
C SER A 332 14.08 -12.01 3.21
N PHE A 333 15.14 -12.41 2.50
CA PHE A 333 15.22 -13.76 1.94
C PHE A 333 15.47 -14.84 2.99
N GLY A 334 16.00 -14.47 4.16
CA GLY A 334 16.46 -15.40 5.20
C GLY A 334 17.93 -15.79 5.06
N VAL A 335 18.47 -16.50 6.06
CA VAL A 335 19.90 -16.92 6.14
C VAL A 335 20.87 -15.76 5.89
N PHE A 336 20.57 -14.65 6.53
CA PHE A 336 21.27 -13.39 6.39
C PHE A 336 21.93 -12.99 7.71
N ASP A 337 23.23 -12.75 7.69
CA ASP A 337 23.98 -12.21 8.82
C ASP A 337 23.77 -10.70 8.87
N VAL A 338 22.82 -10.27 9.68
CA VAL A 338 22.47 -8.84 9.84
C VAL A 338 23.67 -8.03 10.37
N LYS A 339 24.54 -8.65 11.17
CA LYS A 339 25.72 -7.98 11.75
C LYS A 339 26.79 -7.66 10.70
N ASN A 340 27.03 -8.61 9.81
CA ASN A 340 28.03 -8.48 8.76
C ASN A 340 27.44 -7.97 7.43
N GLY A 341 26.12 -7.77 7.34
CA GLY A 341 25.44 -7.25 6.16
C GLY A 341 25.53 -8.15 4.93
N CYS A 342 25.55 -9.47 5.11
CA CYS A 342 25.71 -10.41 4.01
C CYS A 342 24.94 -11.73 4.22
N PHE A 343 24.71 -12.48 3.14
CA PHE A 343 24.23 -13.84 3.26
C PHE A 343 25.26 -14.74 3.93
N ASP A 344 24.83 -15.61 4.84
CA ASP A 344 25.68 -16.66 5.41
C ASP A 344 25.87 -17.79 4.37
N LYS A 345 26.87 -17.59 3.51
CA LYS A 345 27.17 -18.51 2.41
C LYS A 345 27.47 -19.93 2.92
N ALA A 346 28.17 -20.06 4.04
CA ALA A 346 28.51 -21.37 4.61
C ALA A 346 27.24 -22.11 5.10
N ALA A 347 26.28 -21.40 5.68
CA ALA A 347 25.00 -21.99 6.09
C ALA A 347 24.17 -22.38 4.86
N LEU A 348 24.18 -21.58 3.79
CA LEU A 348 23.48 -21.89 2.54
C LEU A 348 24.06 -23.11 1.81
N GLU A 349 25.38 -23.21 1.75
CA GLU A 349 26.07 -24.38 1.17
C GLU A 349 25.73 -25.69 1.93
N LYS A 350 25.62 -25.64 3.28
CA LYS A 350 25.15 -26.78 4.07
C LYS A 350 23.72 -27.19 3.73
N CYS A 351 22.86 -26.24 3.34
CA CYS A 351 21.52 -26.51 2.85
C CYS A 351 21.52 -27.08 1.40
N GLY A 352 22.66 -27.08 0.72
CA GLY A 352 22.80 -27.49 -0.68
C GLY A 352 22.34 -26.40 -1.66
N ILE A 353 22.38 -25.15 -1.26
CA ILE A 353 22.07 -24.01 -2.12
C ILE A 353 23.36 -23.47 -2.73
N CYS A 354 23.38 -23.35 -4.07
CA CYS A 354 24.45 -22.69 -4.80
C CYS A 354 24.40 -21.18 -4.54
N VAL A 355 25.48 -20.62 -3.99
CA VAL A 355 25.53 -19.20 -3.63
C VAL A 355 25.60 -18.25 -4.83
N ASP A 356 25.92 -18.76 -6.02
CA ASP A 356 25.97 -17.95 -7.24
C ASP A 356 24.59 -17.44 -7.67
N ILE A 357 23.50 -18.07 -7.19
CA ILE A 357 22.13 -17.61 -7.44
C ILE A 357 21.77 -16.30 -6.69
N LEU A 358 22.55 -15.97 -5.66
CA LEU A 358 22.28 -14.78 -4.85
C LEU A 358 22.57 -13.48 -5.63
N PRO A 359 21.78 -12.43 -5.42
CA PRO A 359 22.03 -11.14 -6.03
C PRO A 359 23.27 -10.43 -5.46
N GLU A 360 23.75 -9.41 -6.14
CA GLU A 360 24.66 -8.44 -5.57
C GLU A 360 23.94 -7.58 -4.53
N ILE A 361 24.62 -7.31 -3.41
CA ILE A 361 24.04 -6.58 -2.28
C ILE A 361 24.73 -5.22 -2.14
N THR A 362 23.96 -4.20 -1.79
CA THR A 362 24.47 -2.90 -1.35
C THR A 362 23.87 -2.51 0.00
N GLU A 363 24.70 -1.90 0.85
CA GLU A 363 24.26 -1.28 2.11
C GLU A 363 24.04 0.24 1.96
N GLU A 364 24.47 0.79 0.84
CA GLU A 364 24.39 2.22 0.59
C GLU A 364 23.05 2.64 -0.01
N SER A 365 22.59 3.82 0.40
CA SER A 365 21.54 4.56 -0.30
C SER A 365 22.09 5.05 -1.62
N THR A 366 22.01 4.24 -2.67
CA THR A 366 22.66 4.47 -3.97
C THR A 366 21.68 4.42 -5.14
N ILE A 367 22.13 4.86 -6.30
CA ILE A 367 21.40 4.79 -7.56
C ILE A 367 21.69 3.44 -8.23
N SER A 368 20.62 2.71 -8.53
CA SER A 368 20.67 1.42 -9.25
C SER A 368 20.93 1.62 -10.76
N GLY A 369 20.42 2.71 -11.33
CA GLY A 369 20.53 3.02 -12.75
C GLY A 369 19.74 4.26 -13.12
N TYR A 370 19.44 4.41 -14.41
CA TYR A 370 18.74 5.57 -14.94
C TYR A 370 17.60 5.14 -15.87
N TYR A 371 16.52 5.88 -15.84
CA TYR A 371 15.42 5.80 -16.81
C TYR A 371 15.22 7.18 -17.46
N ASN A 372 15.45 7.31 -18.77
CA ASN A 372 15.39 8.60 -19.49
C ASN A 372 16.16 9.71 -18.74
N GLU A 373 17.41 9.43 -18.36
CA GLU A 373 18.30 10.32 -17.58
C GLU A 373 17.84 10.59 -16.13
N ILE A 374 16.69 10.09 -15.70
CA ILE A 374 16.20 10.21 -14.33
C ILE A 374 16.84 9.09 -13.47
N PRO A 375 17.55 9.43 -12.38
CA PRO A 375 18.12 8.42 -11.49
C PRO A 375 17.05 7.58 -10.81
N VAL A 376 17.29 6.27 -10.78
CA VAL A 376 16.45 5.27 -10.10
C VAL A 376 17.23 4.73 -8.92
N SER A 377 16.71 4.88 -7.71
CA SER A 377 17.37 4.35 -6.52
C SER A 377 17.30 2.82 -6.47
N VAL A 378 18.22 2.19 -5.74
CA VAL A 378 18.04 0.81 -5.28
C VAL A 378 16.73 0.71 -4.51
N ALA A 379 16.02 -0.43 -4.63
CA ALA A 379 14.74 -0.62 -3.95
C ALA A 379 14.92 -0.93 -2.46
N ILE A 380 13.98 -0.50 -1.61
CA ILE A 380 13.96 -0.81 -0.18
C ILE A 380 12.70 -1.59 0.20
N GLY A 381 12.73 -2.30 1.33
CA GLY A 381 11.57 -3.05 1.82
C GLY A 381 10.40 -2.15 2.22
N ASP A 382 9.18 -2.68 2.12
CA ASP A 382 7.93 -1.98 2.43
C ASP A 382 7.87 -1.44 3.87
N ASN A 383 8.36 -2.21 4.84
CA ASN A 383 8.40 -1.78 6.24
C ASN A 383 9.33 -0.59 6.46
N GLN A 384 10.52 -0.62 5.85
CA GLN A 384 11.49 0.48 5.91
C GLN A 384 10.93 1.71 5.21
N ALA A 385 10.33 1.54 4.03
CA ALA A 385 9.71 2.61 3.28
C ALA A 385 8.53 3.21 4.03
N SER A 386 7.62 2.40 4.57
CA SER A 386 6.48 2.87 5.37
C SER A 386 6.94 3.67 6.59
N PHE A 387 8.01 3.21 7.27
CA PHE A 387 8.57 3.94 8.39
C PHE A 387 9.13 5.31 7.94
N LEU A 388 9.98 5.35 6.89
CA LEU A 388 10.50 6.59 6.31
C LEU A 388 9.39 7.54 5.85
N GLY A 389 8.32 7.01 5.28
CA GLY A 389 7.16 7.78 4.83
C GLY A 389 6.36 8.38 6.00
N SER A 390 6.23 7.65 7.08
CA SER A 390 5.40 8.04 8.22
C SER A 390 6.06 9.03 9.15
N VAL A 391 7.39 9.02 9.28
CA VAL A 391 8.12 9.86 10.25
C VAL A 391 8.94 10.95 9.57
N SER A 392 9.08 12.09 10.24
CA SER A 392 9.95 13.18 9.76
C SER A 392 11.38 13.07 10.31
N ASP A 393 11.54 12.59 11.53
CA ASP A 393 12.80 12.33 12.21
C ASP A 393 12.78 10.90 12.72
N TYR A 394 13.47 10.00 12.02
CA TYR A 394 13.44 8.57 12.34
C TYR A 394 14.25 8.22 13.59
N ASP A 395 15.20 9.05 14.03
CA ASP A 395 16.02 8.79 15.22
C ASP A 395 15.26 9.11 16.51
N ALA A 396 14.37 10.10 16.46
CA ALA A 396 13.59 10.53 17.60
C ALA A 396 12.14 10.01 17.62
N SER A 397 11.76 9.17 16.66
CA SER A 397 10.37 8.75 16.47
C SER A 397 10.14 7.26 16.79
N VAL A 398 9.00 7.01 17.43
CA VAL A 398 8.36 5.69 17.49
C VAL A 398 7.12 5.74 16.62
N LEU A 399 6.96 4.78 15.71
CA LEU A 399 5.77 4.60 14.87
C LEU A 399 4.94 3.44 15.42
N VAL A 400 3.66 3.71 15.68
CA VAL A 400 2.66 2.67 15.97
C VAL A 400 1.62 2.63 14.86
N ASN A 401 1.27 1.44 14.38
CA ASN A 401 0.25 1.24 13.36
C ASN A 401 -0.86 0.34 13.92
N TYR A 402 -2.12 0.77 13.80
CA TYR A 402 -3.29 0.01 14.24
C TYR A 402 -4.21 -0.30 13.05
N GLY A 403 -3.98 -1.48 12.46
CA GLY A 403 -4.89 -2.15 11.53
C GLY A 403 -5.67 -3.28 12.22
N THR A 404 -5.90 -4.40 11.54
CA THR A 404 -6.44 -5.63 12.14
C THR A 404 -5.52 -6.16 13.23
N GLY A 405 -4.22 -6.29 12.94
CA GLY A 405 -3.15 -6.38 13.92
C GLY A 405 -2.65 -4.99 14.30
N SER A 406 -1.62 -4.93 15.13
CA SER A 406 -0.89 -3.69 15.39
C SER A 406 0.62 -3.93 15.32
N GLN A 407 1.34 -2.87 15.05
CA GLN A 407 2.79 -2.92 14.90
C GLN A 407 3.42 -1.70 15.55
N ILE A 408 4.60 -1.90 16.13
CA ILE A 408 5.47 -0.82 16.56
C ILE A 408 6.78 -0.91 15.77
N SER A 409 7.31 0.26 15.39
CA SER A 409 8.58 0.36 14.67
C SER A 409 9.38 1.55 15.19
N PHE A 410 10.69 1.37 15.36
CA PHE A 410 11.63 2.40 15.78
C PHE A 410 13.05 2.04 15.34
N VAL A 411 13.92 3.03 15.25
CA VAL A 411 15.31 2.85 14.82
C VAL A 411 16.21 2.54 16.01
N SER A 412 17.16 1.64 15.81
CA SER A 412 18.23 1.32 16.75
C SER A 412 19.59 1.34 16.03
N GLU A 413 20.62 1.79 16.72
CA GLU A 413 22.02 1.67 16.27
C GLU A 413 22.64 0.32 16.69
N TYR A 414 21.94 -0.45 17.50
CA TYR A 414 22.42 -1.70 18.08
C TYR A 414 21.61 -2.89 17.57
N ILE A 415 22.30 -4.03 17.41
CA ILE A 415 21.67 -5.33 17.13
C ILE A 415 21.11 -5.87 18.43
N GLN A 416 19.85 -5.52 18.71
CA GLN A 416 19.16 -5.95 19.92
C GLN A 416 17.69 -6.25 19.59
N THR A 417 17.23 -7.42 20.00
CA THR A 417 15.82 -7.82 19.95
C THR A 417 15.41 -8.43 21.27
N HIS A 418 14.15 -8.35 21.60
CA HIS A 418 13.56 -9.02 22.75
C HIS A 418 12.12 -9.44 22.47
N GLY A 419 11.73 -10.64 22.92
CA GLY A 419 10.36 -11.15 22.82
C GLY A 419 9.82 -11.18 21.40
N GLU A 420 8.76 -10.41 21.14
CA GLU A 420 8.02 -10.35 19.87
C GLU A 420 8.61 -9.37 18.85
N THR A 421 9.86 -8.90 19.05
CA THR A 421 10.52 -7.95 18.15
C THR A 421 11.47 -8.63 17.17
N GLU A 422 11.56 -8.09 15.95
CA GLU A 422 12.48 -8.45 14.88
C GLU A 422 13.37 -7.26 14.53
N LEU A 423 14.60 -7.54 14.15
CA LEU A 423 15.56 -6.54 13.71
C LEU A 423 15.75 -6.65 12.20
N ARG A 424 15.68 -5.52 11.51
CA ARG A 424 15.84 -5.44 10.06
C ARG A 424 16.86 -4.37 9.70
N PRO A 425 17.76 -4.61 8.71
CA PRO A 425 18.61 -3.55 8.20
C PRO A 425 17.79 -2.33 7.75
N PHE A 426 18.31 -1.16 8.04
CA PHE A 426 17.69 0.12 7.70
C PHE A 426 18.70 1.00 6.95
N VAL A 427 18.36 2.25 6.69
CA VAL A 427 19.25 3.20 6.04
C VAL A 427 20.35 3.68 7.00
N ASP A 428 21.45 4.20 6.46
CA ASP A 428 22.57 4.80 7.21
C ASP A 428 23.27 3.84 8.20
N GLY A 429 23.30 2.54 7.89
CA GLY A 429 23.92 1.53 8.75
C GLY A 429 23.17 1.27 10.06
N LYS A 430 21.91 1.75 10.17
CA LYS A 430 21.05 1.55 11.33
C LYS A 430 20.13 0.34 11.13
N TYR A 431 19.36 0.05 12.15
CA TYR A 431 18.42 -1.07 12.16
C TYR A 431 17.00 -0.58 12.48
N LEU A 432 16.02 -1.13 11.78
CA LEU A 432 14.61 -0.96 12.11
C LEU A 432 14.19 -2.13 13.01
N VAL A 433 13.81 -1.83 14.23
CA VAL A 433 13.18 -2.78 15.15
C VAL A 433 11.69 -2.77 14.89
N CYS A 434 11.12 -3.93 14.63
CA CYS A 434 9.69 -4.11 14.37
C CYS A 434 9.11 -5.09 15.40
N GLY A 435 8.11 -4.66 16.15
CA GLY A 435 7.29 -5.52 16.99
C GLY A 435 5.88 -5.62 16.42
N ALA A 436 5.25 -6.79 16.47
CA ALA A 436 3.92 -6.97 15.93
C ALA A 436 3.02 -7.76 16.88
N ALA A 437 1.85 -7.20 17.17
CA ALA A 437 0.76 -7.85 17.88
C ALA A 437 -0.30 -8.34 16.90
N LEU A 438 -0.66 -9.64 17.01
CA LEU A 438 -1.61 -10.29 16.09
C LEU A 438 -3.05 -9.79 16.25
N CYS A 439 -3.35 -9.16 17.39
CA CYS A 439 -4.70 -8.80 17.78
C CYS A 439 -4.89 -7.29 18.07
N GLY A 440 -4.33 -6.40 17.25
CA GLY A 440 -4.47 -4.95 17.39
C GLY A 440 -5.94 -4.50 17.37
N GLY A 441 -6.40 -3.89 16.29
CA GLY A 441 -7.80 -3.50 16.11
C GLY A 441 -8.80 -4.67 16.21
N ARG A 442 -8.34 -5.89 16.01
CA ARG A 442 -9.14 -7.12 16.21
C ARG A 442 -9.56 -7.30 17.66
N ALA A 443 -8.75 -6.92 18.66
CA ALA A 443 -9.15 -6.97 20.08
C ALA A 443 -10.39 -6.11 20.32
N TYR A 444 -10.38 -4.90 19.78
CA TYR A 444 -11.53 -4.00 19.86
C TYR A 444 -12.76 -4.53 19.10
N ALA A 445 -12.55 -5.18 17.95
CA ALA A 445 -13.62 -5.82 17.19
C ALA A 445 -14.21 -7.05 17.89
N ILE A 446 -13.40 -7.84 18.61
CA ILE A 446 -13.89 -8.97 19.44
C ILE A 446 -14.82 -8.45 20.53
N LEU A 447 -14.43 -7.37 21.21
CA LEU A 447 -15.26 -6.75 22.23
C LEU A 447 -16.53 -6.13 21.65
N GLU A 448 -16.46 -5.50 20.48
CA GLU A 448 -17.65 -5.02 19.76
C GLU A 448 -18.61 -6.17 19.43
N HIS A 449 -18.08 -7.28 18.95
CA HIS A 449 -18.87 -8.46 18.65
C HIS A 449 -19.58 -9.02 19.90
N PHE A 450 -18.91 -9.03 21.03
CA PHE A 450 -19.49 -9.42 22.31
C PHE A 450 -20.73 -8.56 22.65
N PHE A 451 -20.60 -7.23 22.63
CA PHE A 451 -21.72 -6.33 22.91
C PHE A 451 -22.84 -6.40 21.87
N SER A 452 -22.51 -6.42 20.58
CA SER A 452 -23.50 -6.49 19.51
C SER A 452 -24.25 -7.83 19.51
N SER A 453 -23.60 -8.92 19.90
CA SER A 453 -24.23 -10.23 20.05
C SER A 453 -25.20 -10.26 21.23
N PHE A 454 -24.82 -9.70 22.38
CA PHE A 454 -25.70 -9.58 23.53
C PHE A 454 -26.97 -8.76 23.22
N ILE A 455 -26.80 -7.65 22.51
CA ILE A 455 -27.93 -6.81 22.06
C ILE A 455 -28.88 -7.60 21.14
N ALA A 456 -28.33 -8.40 20.23
CA ALA A 456 -29.12 -9.23 19.33
C ALA A 456 -29.88 -10.34 20.09
N GLU A 457 -29.23 -11.02 21.05
CA GLU A 457 -29.90 -12.04 21.91
C GLU A 457 -30.98 -11.42 22.79
N ALA A 458 -30.88 -10.14 23.16
CA ALA A 458 -31.91 -9.40 23.86
C ALA A 458 -33.09 -8.96 22.96
N GLY A 459 -33.08 -9.33 21.67
CA GLY A 459 -34.18 -9.08 20.73
C GLY A 459 -34.11 -7.70 20.02
N PHE A 460 -32.99 -7.02 20.07
CA PHE A 460 -32.79 -5.75 19.35
C PHE A 460 -32.02 -5.96 18.04
N ASP A 461 -32.13 -5.01 17.12
CA ASP A 461 -31.38 -5.03 15.87
C ASP A 461 -29.86 -5.11 16.09
N LYS A 462 -29.22 -6.08 15.45
CA LYS A 462 -27.76 -6.22 15.48
C LYS A 462 -27.10 -5.10 14.66
N LYS A 463 -26.66 -4.04 15.33
CA LYS A 463 -25.92 -2.92 14.74
C LYS A 463 -24.51 -2.84 15.32
N LYS A 464 -23.56 -2.33 14.53
CA LYS A 464 -22.21 -2.06 15.02
C LYS A 464 -22.21 -1.02 16.14
N GLN A 465 -21.49 -1.31 17.23
CA GLN A 465 -21.48 -0.52 18.47
C GLN A 465 -20.25 0.38 18.62
N TYR A 466 -19.39 0.51 17.60
CA TYR A 466 -18.13 1.27 17.71
C TYR A 466 -18.30 2.72 18.19
N SER A 467 -19.33 3.43 17.72
CA SER A 467 -19.60 4.82 18.16
C SER A 467 -19.96 4.88 19.63
N THR A 468 -20.80 3.95 20.12
CA THR A 468 -21.15 3.83 21.54
C THR A 468 -19.92 3.49 22.38
N MET A 469 -19.13 2.51 21.93
CA MET A 469 -17.90 2.10 22.62
C MET A 469 -16.90 3.24 22.71
N ASN A 470 -16.67 3.96 21.62
CA ASN A 470 -15.73 5.10 21.60
C ASN A 470 -16.17 6.19 22.58
N ARG A 471 -17.45 6.54 22.63
CA ARG A 471 -18.01 7.50 23.58
C ARG A 471 -17.82 7.04 25.03
N LEU A 472 -18.20 5.80 25.34
CA LEU A 472 -18.05 5.22 26.68
C LEU A 472 -16.58 5.16 27.14
N ALA A 473 -15.67 4.85 26.21
CA ALA A 473 -14.24 4.87 26.50
C ALA A 473 -13.75 6.28 26.83
N LEU A 474 -14.14 7.29 26.03
CA LEU A 474 -13.78 8.71 26.27
C LEU A 474 -14.29 9.20 27.63
N ASP A 475 -15.55 8.90 27.95
CA ASP A 475 -16.16 9.26 29.23
C ASP A 475 -15.39 8.64 30.42
N GLU A 476 -14.84 7.44 30.25
CA GLU A 476 -14.14 6.72 31.32
C GLU A 476 -12.67 7.18 31.45
N ILE A 477 -11.95 7.31 30.31
CA ILE A 477 -10.53 7.69 30.28
C ILE A 477 -10.30 9.11 30.84
N ASN A 478 -11.30 9.98 30.75
CA ASN A 478 -11.25 11.36 31.26
C ASN A 478 -11.57 11.46 32.77
N LYS A 479 -11.97 10.36 33.43
CA LYS A 479 -12.15 10.32 34.89
C LYS A 479 -10.82 10.01 35.58
N GLU A 480 -10.52 10.71 36.65
CA GLU A 480 -9.37 10.43 37.51
C GLU A 480 -9.83 10.25 38.98
N PRO A 481 -9.32 9.21 39.70
CA PRO A 481 -8.50 8.10 39.22
C PRO A 481 -9.31 7.03 38.47
N CYS A 482 -8.72 6.45 37.44
CA CYS A 482 -9.31 5.33 36.70
C CYS A 482 -9.03 4.00 37.43
N ASN A 483 -10.03 3.41 38.09
CA ASN A 483 -9.95 2.00 38.52
C ASN A 483 -10.36 1.11 37.34
N LEU A 484 -9.39 0.73 36.49
CA LEU A 484 -9.62 -0.13 35.32
C LEU A 484 -9.13 -1.55 35.58
N PRO A 485 -9.82 -2.59 35.06
CA PRO A 485 -9.24 -3.92 35.01
C PRO A 485 -8.03 -3.95 34.07
N THR A 486 -7.20 -4.97 34.14
CA THR A 486 -6.11 -5.21 33.20
C THR A 486 -6.56 -6.15 32.10
N VAL A 487 -6.42 -5.75 30.85
CA VAL A 487 -6.76 -6.59 29.68
C VAL A 487 -5.49 -6.97 28.95
N ASP A 488 -5.22 -8.28 28.88
CA ASP A 488 -4.24 -8.85 27.96
C ASP A 488 -4.93 -9.11 26.61
N THR A 489 -4.44 -8.47 25.57
CA THR A 489 -5.04 -8.48 24.23
C THR A 489 -4.58 -9.62 23.34
N THR A 490 -3.84 -10.60 23.83
CA THR A 490 -3.33 -11.77 23.09
C THR A 490 -4.41 -12.78 22.68
N PHE A 491 -5.63 -12.32 22.34
CA PHE A 491 -6.76 -13.19 21.98
C PHE A 491 -6.49 -14.09 20.76
N CYS A 492 -5.54 -13.71 19.91
CA CYS A 492 -5.12 -14.49 18.72
C CYS A 492 -3.78 -15.20 18.89
N GLY A 493 -3.25 -15.30 20.12
CA GLY A 493 -1.89 -15.72 20.38
C GLY A 493 -0.86 -14.63 20.08
N THR A 494 0.41 -14.97 20.18
CA THR A 494 1.53 -14.15 19.73
C THR A 494 2.33 -14.89 18.64
N ARG A 495 3.29 -14.22 17.99
CA ARG A 495 4.16 -14.87 16.99
C ARG A 495 5.04 -15.96 17.60
N THR A 496 5.52 -15.74 18.84
CA THR A 496 6.38 -16.70 19.56
C THR A 496 5.57 -17.75 20.32
N ASN A 497 4.32 -17.43 20.70
CA ASN A 497 3.40 -18.36 21.38
C ASN A 497 1.99 -18.31 20.78
N PRO A 498 1.71 -19.08 19.71
CA PRO A 498 0.38 -19.15 19.09
C PRO A 498 -0.74 -19.65 20.04
N SER A 499 -0.38 -20.31 21.13
CA SER A 499 -1.33 -20.84 22.14
C SER A 499 -1.68 -19.84 23.23
N ALA A 500 -1.05 -18.66 23.28
CA ALA A 500 -1.37 -17.62 24.25
C ALA A 500 -2.84 -17.20 24.13
N LYS A 501 -3.44 -16.83 25.26
CA LYS A 501 -4.84 -16.43 25.35
C LYS A 501 -4.94 -15.07 26.04
N GLY A 502 -5.77 -14.21 25.50
CA GLY A 502 -6.13 -12.97 26.15
C GLY A 502 -6.84 -13.21 27.49
N SER A 503 -6.70 -12.27 28.43
CA SER A 503 -7.28 -12.35 29.76
C SER A 503 -7.77 -11.00 30.27
N VAL A 504 -8.69 -11.05 31.23
CA VAL A 504 -9.12 -9.87 31.99
C VAL A 504 -8.82 -10.14 33.46
N LEU A 505 -7.99 -9.31 34.07
CA LEU A 505 -7.48 -9.48 35.44
C LEU A 505 -7.88 -8.28 36.30
N SER A 506 -7.73 -8.44 37.63
CA SER A 506 -7.98 -7.39 38.61
C SER A 506 -9.43 -6.85 38.60
N LEU A 507 -10.40 -7.73 38.37
CA LEU A 507 -11.81 -7.39 38.46
C LEU A 507 -12.29 -7.22 39.87
N ASP A 508 -13.08 -6.17 40.10
CA ASP A 508 -13.83 -5.96 41.33
C ASP A 508 -15.25 -5.43 41.00
N GLU A 509 -16.10 -5.29 42.05
CA GLU A 509 -17.48 -4.83 41.88
C GLU A 509 -17.58 -3.43 41.23
N SER A 510 -16.58 -2.57 41.47
CA SER A 510 -16.59 -1.20 41.02
C SER A 510 -16.06 -1.02 39.57
N ASN A 511 -15.31 -1.99 39.05
CA ASN A 511 -14.63 -1.88 37.75
C ASN A 511 -15.16 -2.82 36.65
N PHE A 512 -16.04 -3.77 36.99
CA PHE A 512 -16.63 -4.67 36.00
C PHE A 512 -17.85 -4.02 35.32
N THR A 513 -17.60 -2.97 34.54
CA THR A 513 -18.62 -2.26 33.75
C THR A 513 -18.23 -2.20 32.28
N PRO A 514 -19.22 -2.07 31.33
CA PRO A 514 -18.92 -1.94 29.91
C PRO A 514 -17.92 -0.84 29.58
N SER A 515 -18.09 0.36 30.15
CA SER A 515 -17.20 1.50 29.89
C SER A 515 -15.75 1.24 30.31
N LYS A 516 -15.58 0.62 31.50
CA LYS A 516 -14.25 0.31 32.03
C LYS A 516 -13.58 -0.83 31.28
N LEU A 517 -14.34 -1.85 30.88
CA LEU A 517 -13.81 -2.94 30.07
C LEU A 517 -13.36 -2.45 28.67
N ILE A 518 -14.13 -1.54 28.04
CA ILE A 518 -13.79 -0.93 26.77
C ILE A 518 -12.50 -0.09 26.91
N ALA A 519 -12.43 0.78 27.93
CA ALA A 519 -11.25 1.59 28.19
C ALA A 519 -10.02 0.71 28.47
N ALA A 520 -10.15 -0.30 29.33
CA ALA A 520 -9.08 -1.24 29.66
C ALA A 520 -8.56 -2.00 28.43
N THR A 521 -9.44 -2.35 27.49
CA THR A 521 -9.01 -3.00 26.23
C THR A 521 -8.14 -2.06 25.40
N LEU A 522 -8.45 -0.77 25.32
CA LEU A 522 -7.60 0.21 24.64
C LEU A 522 -6.23 0.36 25.32
N TYR A 523 -6.22 0.37 26.66
CA TYR A 523 -4.95 0.35 27.43
C TYR A 523 -4.16 -0.94 27.18
N GLY A 524 -4.81 -2.10 27.13
CA GLY A 524 -4.17 -3.38 26.79
C GLY A 524 -3.49 -3.34 25.43
N MET A 525 -4.20 -2.84 24.40
CA MET A 525 -3.66 -2.68 23.05
C MET A 525 -2.42 -1.74 23.03
N ALA A 526 -2.46 -0.63 23.76
CA ALA A 526 -1.34 0.31 23.81
C ALA A 526 -0.15 -0.25 24.62
N ASN A 527 -0.42 -0.89 25.77
CA ASN A 527 0.61 -1.47 26.62
C ASN A 527 1.35 -2.65 25.96
N GLU A 528 0.67 -3.44 25.13
CA GLU A 528 1.29 -4.53 24.36
C GLU A 528 2.40 -3.98 23.45
N LEU A 529 2.14 -2.90 22.69
CA LEU A 529 3.15 -2.28 21.85
C LEU A 529 4.23 -1.53 22.66
N TYR A 530 3.83 -0.83 23.74
CA TYR A 530 4.79 -0.12 24.59
C TYR A 530 5.75 -1.08 25.28
N GLY A 531 5.28 -2.27 25.70
CA GLY A 531 6.12 -3.34 26.24
C GLY A 531 7.22 -3.75 25.27
N MET A 532 6.88 -3.97 23.99
CA MET A 532 7.85 -4.31 22.95
C MET A 532 8.93 -3.23 22.77
N TYR A 533 8.57 -1.95 22.90
CA TYR A 533 9.53 -0.85 22.87
C TYR A 533 10.43 -0.84 24.12
N LYS A 534 9.81 -0.89 25.29
CA LYS A 534 10.50 -0.78 26.58
C LYS A 534 11.54 -1.89 26.79
N ASP A 535 11.24 -3.10 26.29
CA ASP A 535 12.12 -4.26 26.48
C ASP A 535 13.39 -4.19 25.61
N VAL A 536 13.40 -3.39 24.54
CA VAL A 536 14.53 -3.27 23.62
C VAL A 536 15.30 -1.98 23.84
N ARG A 537 14.63 -0.86 24.15
CA ARG A 537 15.21 0.48 24.21
C ARG A 537 14.67 1.26 25.39
N SER A 538 15.52 2.10 25.99
CA SER A 538 15.04 3.08 26.96
C SER A 538 14.09 4.08 26.29
N PRO A 539 13.03 4.53 26.97
CA PRO A 539 12.03 5.44 26.41
C PRO A 539 12.58 6.87 26.29
N ASP A 540 13.43 7.10 25.30
CA ASP A 540 14.12 8.37 25.02
C ASP A 540 13.64 9.04 23.73
N PHE A 541 12.56 8.55 23.11
CA PHE A 541 11.96 9.17 21.93
C PHE A 541 11.21 10.45 22.32
N SER A 542 11.18 11.41 21.40
CA SER A 542 10.46 12.68 21.57
C SER A 542 9.19 12.78 20.71
N ARG A 543 8.99 11.84 19.79
CA ARG A 543 7.87 11.82 18.84
C ARG A 543 7.23 10.44 18.79
N LEU A 544 5.92 10.42 18.98
CA LEU A 544 5.08 9.25 18.74
C LEU A 544 4.26 9.51 17.47
N VAL A 545 4.48 8.72 16.45
CA VAL A 545 3.66 8.77 15.23
C VAL A 545 2.69 7.60 15.25
N ALA A 546 1.41 7.88 15.01
CA ALA A 546 0.39 6.85 15.02
C ALA A 546 -0.37 6.81 13.69
N SER A 547 -0.44 5.65 13.07
CA SER A 547 -1.07 5.43 11.77
C SER A 547 -2.11 4.30 11.80
N GLY A 548 -2.83 4.14 10.70
CA GLY A 548 -3.87 3.13 10.54
C GLY A 548 -5.27 3.59 10.96
N ASN A 549 -6.28 2.89 10.42
CA ASN A 549 -7.69 3.22 10.62
C ASN A 549 -8.14 3.17 12.09
N GLY A 550 -7.51 2.30 12.91
CA GLY A 550 -7.80 2.19 14.33
C GLY A 550 -7.56 3.50 15.08
N VAL A 551 -6.45 4.18 14.79
CA VAL A 551 -6.10 5.47 15.41
C VAL A 551 -6.90 6.62 14.81
N ARG A 552 -7.03 6.65 13.47
CA ARG A 552 -7.76 7.73 12.77
C ARG A 552 -9.22 7.83 13.23
N LYS A 553 -9.89 6.69 13.46
CA LYS A 553 -11.32 6.60 13.81
C LYS A 553 -11.62 6.56 15.32
N ASN A 554 -10.61 6.45 16.18
CA ASN A 554 -10.81 6.28 17.61
C ASN A 554 -9.99 7.29 18.43
N GLU A 555 -10.65 8.37 18.84
CA GLU A 555 -10.06 9.42 19.69
C GLU A 555 -9.63 8.87 21.06
N ALA A 556 -10.40 7.96 21.64
CA ALA A 556 -10.06 7.35 22.93
C ALA A 556 -8.72 6.59 22.85
N LEU A 557 -8.46 5.89 21.74
CA LEU A 557 -7.17 5.23 21.52
C LEU A 557 -6.02 6.24 21.44
N ARG A 558 -6.21 7.40 20.80
CA ARG A 558 -5.19 8.46 20.75
C ARG A 558 -4.83 9.00 22.14
N ILE A 559 -5.83 9.21 22.99
CA ILE A 559 -5.63 9.66 24.38
C ILE A 559 -4.91 8.58 25.19
N VAL A 560 -5.29 7.31 25.05
CA VAL A 560 -4.62 6.18 25.72
C VAL A 560 -3.17 6.06 25.27
N LEU A 561 -2.89 6.15 23.98
CA LEU A 561 -1.52 6.16 23.46
C LEU A 561 -0.69 7.29 24.08
N SER A 562 -1.27 8.51 24.15
CA SER A 562 -0.58 9.62 24.81
C SER A 562 -0.26 9.34 26.27
N LYS A 563 -1.19 8.74 27.02
CA LYS A 563 -0.99 8.39 28.43
C LYS A 563 0.04 7.27 28.63
N VAL A 564 0.03 6.26 27.77
CA VAL A 564 0.93 5.09 27.87
C VAL A 564 2.35 5.43 27.42
N PHE A 565 2.50 6.16 26.32
CA PHE A 565 3.80 6.52 25.75
C PHE A 565 4.38 7.82 26.33
N GLY A 566 3.58 8.61 27.04
CA GLY A 566 4.01 9.90 27.60
C GLY A 566 4.16 11.03 26.57
N VAL A 567 3.83 10.78 25.32
CA VAL A 567 3.94 11.74 24.18
C VAL A 567 2.64 11.74 23.40
N THR A 568 2.16 12.92 23.02
CA THR A 568 0.95 13.04 22.20
C THR A 568 1.21 12.48 20.78
N PRO A 569 0.39 11.54 20.30
CA PRO A 569 0.60 10.96 18.99
C PRO A 569 0.32 11.96 17.86
N GLU A 570 1.25 12.05 16.91
CA GLU A 570 1.09 12.73 15.64
C GLU A 570 0.40 11.78 14.65
N ILE A 571 -0.63 12.26 13.97
CA ILE A 571 -1.33 11.48 12.94
C ILE A 571 -0.93 12.06 11.59
N PRO A 572 -0.08 11.38 10.81
CA PRO A 572 0.34 11.90 9.51
C PRO A 572 -0.84 11.91 8.52
N ASP A 573 -0.96 13.00 7.78
CA ASP A 573 -1.90 13.10 6.65
C ASP A 573 -1.21 12.66 5.34
N ILE A 574 -0.54 11.51 5.40
CA ILE A 574 0.15 10.90 4.26
C ILE A 574 -0.68 9.73 3.77
N LYS A 575 -0.83 9.64 2.46
CA LYS A 575 -1.44 8.51 1.77
C LYS A 575 -0.34 7.65 1.17
N GLU A 576 -0.53 6.33 1.15
CA GLU A 576 0.43 5.36 0.57
C GLU A 576 1.84 5.58 1.15
N GLU A 577 1.97 5.38 2.47
CA GLU A 577 3.17 5.71 3.25
C GLU A 577 4.43 5.03 2.70
N ALA A 578 4.32 3.78 2.21
CA ALA A 578 5.46 3.06 1.63
C ALA A 578 5.92 3.70 0.31
N ALA A 579 5.00 4.06 -0.57
CA ALA A 579 5.34 4.77 -1.81
C ALA A 579 5.95 6.15 -1.51
N TYR A 580 5.39 6.89 -0.54
CA TYR A 580 5.97 8.17 -0.13
C TYR A 580 7.37 8.00 0.49
N GLY A 581 7.59 6.96 1.29
CA GLY A 581 8.90 6.63 1.84
C GLY A 581 9.93 6.27 0.76
N ALA A 582 9.51 5.54 -0.28
CA ALA A 582 10.33 5.26 -1.44
C ALA A 582 10.74 6.54 -2.19
N ALA A 583 9.84 7.54 -2.32
CA ALA A 583 10.18 8.85 -2.89
C ALA A 583 11.23 9.60 -2.03
N LYS A 584 11.06 9.60 -0.69
CA LYS A 584 12.06 10.18 0.23
C LYS A 584 13.41 9.48 0.14
N PHE A 585 13.41 8.16 0.00
CA PHE A 585 14.64 7.39 -0.16
C PHE A 585 15.33 7.69 -1.50
N ALA A 586 14.58 7.80 -2.60
CA ALA A 586 15.12 8.20 -3.90
C ALA A 586 15.78 9.59 -3.85
N LYS A 587 15.13 10.55 -3.18
CA LYS A 587 15.73 11.87 -2.92
C LYS A 587 17.06 11.74 -2.19
N LYS A 588 17.11 10.96 -1.11
CA LYS A 588 18.33 10.72 -0.33
C LYS A 588 19.44 10.09 -1.16
N CYS A 589 19.13 9.11 -1.99
CA CYS A 589 20.10 8.48 -2.90
C CYS A 589 20.67 9.50 -3.91
N MET A 590 19.82 10.35 -4.49
CA MET A 590 20.24 11.38 -5.43
C MET A 590 21.12 12.45 -4.78
N GLU A 591 20.86 12.83 -3.53
CA GLU A 591 21.64 13.85 -2.80
C GLU A 591 23.04 13.35 -2.39
N ARG A 592 23.30 12.04 -2.46
CA ARG A 592 24.60 11.42 -2.19
C ARG A 592 25.48 11.22 -3.44
N MET A 593 24.92 11.47 -4.63
CA MET A 593 25.69 11.48 -5.89
C MET A 593 26.61 12.71 -5.96
#